data_3736c69c77bf0ad4395ebab8fffa0e69
#
_entry.id   3736c69c77bf0ad4395ebab8fffa0e69
#
_cell.length_a   1.000
_cell.length_b   1.000
_cell.length_c   1.000
_cell.angle_alpha   90.00
_cell.angle_beta   90.00
_cell.angle_gamma   90.00
#
_symmetry.space_group_name_H-M   'P 1'
#
loop_
_entity.id
_entity.type
_entity.pdbx_description
1 polymer ?
#
loop_
_entity_poly.entity_id
_entity_poly.type
_entity_poly.pdbx_seq_one_letter_code
_entity_poly.pdbx_strand_id
1 'polypeptide(L)'
;MKPEFIVLSLILLGALYLFWTQRLRTDITALLVMLSMALPWPRPDGKWSAILSPQEAFSGFGSVAVIMVTAMFVFSAAMVRTGAAEMIGGRLFRACAHNELLLQIAVLVVAAAFSMFINETTIVLVFMPVVLGVCKERNLSPSRYLLCAAYGAALGGQWTLIGTRSNIIVSDLLRQRTGQGIGFFDFTPIAATVFLGCATYFFLVGRRFLPKAEVQSLEQELGKEYLTEVMVTPQSATVGLTLDQLDWAKR
;
A
#
# COMPACT_ATOMS: atom_id res chain seq x y z
N MET A 1 -31.71 16.59 17.56
CA MET A 1 -30.87 15.87 16.58
C MET A 1 -31.77 14.96 15.75
N LYS A 2 -31.65 14.93 14.45
CA LYS A 2 -32.45 14.01 13.62
C LYS A 2 -32.08 12.58 13.98
N PRO A 3 -33.03 11.66 14.17
CA PRO A 3 -32.79 10.27 14.62
C PRO A 3 -31.82 9.52 13.67
N GLU A 4 -31.77 9.91 12.41
CA GLU A 4 -30.85 9.40 11.40
C GLU A 4 -29.37 9.59 11.78
N PHE A 5 -29.03 10.72 12.44
CA PHE A 5 -27.66 10.96 12.89
C PHE A 5 -27.23 10.02 14.02
N ILE A 6 -28.20 9.63 14.90
CA ILE A 6 -27.89 8.69 16.00
C ILE A 6 -27.58 7.32 15.42
N VAL A 7 -28.42 6.82 14.49
CA VAL A 7 -28.22 5.53 13.83
C VAL A 7 -26.92 5.53 13.03
N LEU A 8 -26.67 6.59 12.26
CA LEU A 8 -25.43 6.73 11.50
C LEU A 8 -24.19 6.71 12.41
N SER A 9 -24.25 7.44 13.55
CA SER A 9 -23.16 7.47 14.51
C SER A 9 -22.91 6.11 15.15
N LEU A 10 -23.98 5.35 15.46
CA LEU A 10 -23.86 3.99 15.99
C LEU A 10 -23.23 3.03 14.96
N ILE A 11 -23.64 3.11 13.70
CA ILE A 11 -23.06 2.30 12.62
C ILE A 11 -21.57 2.64 12.46
N LEU A 12 -21.19 3.93 12.46
CA LEU A 12 -19.80 4.37 12.36
C LEU A 12 -18.95 3.91 13.54
N LEU A 13 -19.47 4.04 14.77
CA LEU A 13 -18.76 3.55 15.97
C LEU A 13 -18.59 2.03 15.94
N GLY A 14 -19.61 1.29 15.52
CA GLY A 14 -19.54 -0.15 15.31
C GLY A 14 -18.51 -0.54 14.27
N ALA A 15 -18.46 0.19 13.14
CA ALA A 15 -17.47 0.00 12.10
C ALA A 15 -16.03 0.24 12.61
N LEU A 16 -15.81 1.36 13.32
CA LEU A 16 -14.53 1.67 13.94
C LEU A 16 -14.09 0.60 14.94
N TYR A 17 -15.02 0.12 15.77
CA TYR A 17 -14.74 -0.98 16.69
C TYR A 17 -14.34 -2.27 15.99
N LEU A 18 -15.04 -2.66 14.91
CA LEU A 18 -14.72 -3.85 14.11
C LEU A 18 -13.38 -3.71 13.39
N PHE A 19 -13.05 -2.53 12.85
CA PHE A 19 -11.75 -2.26 12.25
C PHE A 19 -10.62 -2.27 13.28
N TRP A 20 -10.87 -1.75 14.48
CA TRP A 20 -9.87 -1.74 15.56
C TRP A 20 -9.58 -3.16 16.08
N THR A 21 -10.62 -3.95 16.29
CA THR A 21 -10.46 -5.31 16.84
C THR A 21 -10.00 -6.34 15.80
N GLN A 22 -10.08 -6.00 14.50
CA GLN A 22 -9.74 -6.88 13.36
C GLN A 22 -10.36 -8.29 13.45
N ARG A 23 -11.48 -8.44 14.18
CA ARG A 23 -12.17 -9.73 14.34
C ARG A 23 -12.80 -10.23 13.05
N LEU A 24 -13.13 -9.30 12.15
CA LEU A 24 -13.65 -9.59 10.82
C LEU A 24 -12.72 -9.01 9.77
N ARG A 25 -12.67 -9.64 8.61
CA ARG A 25 -11.95 -9.10 7.46
C ARG A 25 -12.54 -7.74 7.07
N THR A 26 -11.68 -6.83 6.63
CA THR A 26 -12.07 -5.45 6.29
C THR A 26 -13.13 -5.36 5.21
N ASP A 27 -13.11 -6.28 4.24
CA ASP A 27 -14.11 -6.41 3.18
C ASP A 27 -15.50 -6.77 3.73
N ILE A 28 -15.57 -7.75 4.65
CA ILE A 28 -16.81 -8.15 5.32
C ILE A 28 -17.36 -7.00 6.17
N THR A 29 -16.48 -6.31 6.91
CA THR A 29 -16.89 -5.15 7.72
C THR A 29 -17.49 -4.05 6.84
N ALA A 30 -16.88 -3.75 5.70
CA ALA A 30 -17.39 -2.74 4.76
C ALA A 30 -18.77 -3.13 4.20
N LEU A 31 -18.97 -4.41 3.83
CA LEU A 31 -20.27 -4.93 3.36
C LEU A 31 -21.34 -4.87 4.48
N LEU A 32 -20.99 -5.19 5.72
CA LEU A 32 -21.90 -5.07 6.85
C LEU A 32 -22.34 -3.62 7.11
N VAL A 33 -21.41 -2.67 7.01
CA VAL A 33 -21.72 -1.23 7.11
C VAL A 33 -22.68 -0.82 6.00
N MET A 34 -22.39 -1.19 4.75
CA MET A 34 -23.27 -0.90 3.61
C MET A 34 -24.67 -1.49 3.81
N LEU A 35 -24.78 -2.76 4.19
CA LEU A 35 -26.05 -3.43 4.46
C LEU A 35 -26.80 -2.78 5.62
N SER A 36 -26.11 -2.41 6.70
CA SER A 36 -26.74 -1.76 7.85
C SER A 36 -27.34 -0.40 7.49
N MET A 37 -26.75 0.35 6.53
CA MET A 37 -27.30 1.60 6.03
C MET A 37 -28.51 1.40 5.11
N ALA A 38 -28.57 0.27 4.41
CA ALA A 38 -29.68 -0.08 3.51
C ALA A 38 -30.85 -0.77 4.24
N LEU A 39 -30.65 -1.27 5.47
CA LEU A 39 -31.71 -1.85 6.26
C LEU A 39 -32.62 -0.77 6.87
N PRO A 40 -33.95 -1.02 6.97
CA PRO A 40 -34.86 -0.10 7.60
C PRO A 40 -34.65 -0.08 9.13
N TRP A 41 -34.53 1.11 9.68
CA TRP A 41 -34.42 1.37 11.12
C TRP A 41 -35.67 2.03 11.66
N PRO A 42 -36.09 1.73 12.90
CA PRO A 42 -37.26 2.35 13.51
C PRO A 42 -37.01 3.84 13.74
N ARG A 43 -37.95 4.67 13.31
CA ARG A 43 -37.96 6.11 13.58
C ARG A 43 -38.87 6.45 14.76
N PRO A 44 -38.67 7.60 15.44
CA PRO A 44 -39.53 8.07 16.51
C PRO A 44 -40.98 8.34 16.09
N ASP A 45 -41.23 8.55 14.80
CA ASP A 45 -42.55 8.70 14.19
C ASP A 45 -43.26 7.36 13.90
N GLY A 46 -42.72 6.25 14.38
CA GLY A 46 -43.27 4.91 14.20
C GLY A 46 -43.08 4.30 12.79
N LYS A 47 -42.41 5.01 11.87
CA LYS A 47 -42.12 4.51 10.52
C LYS A 47 -40.76 3.86 10.46
N TRP A 48 -40.64 2.83 9.62
CA TRP A 48 -39.38 2.19 9.31
C TRP A 48 -38.81 2.79 8.00
N SER A 49 -37.60 3.28 8.07
CA SER A 49 -36.94 3.75 6.84
C SER A 49 -35.43 3.47 6.88
N ALA A 50 -34.87 3.13 5.73
CA ALA A 50 -33.45 3.00 5.54
C ALA A 50 -32.77 4.38 5.44
N ILE A 51 -31.48 4.46 5.76
CA ILE A 51 -30.67 5.66 5.57
C ILE A 51 -30.39 5.86 4.08
N LEU A 52 -30.11 4.75 3.38
CA LEU A 52 -29.88 4.68 1.92
C LEU A 52 -30.90 3.75 1.30
N SER A 53 -31.38 4.07 0.10
CA SER A 53 -32.13 3.10 -0.69
C SER A 53 -31.21 1.96 -1.12
N PRO A 54 -31.75 0.75 -1.40
CA PRO A 54 -30.92 -0.35 -1.91
C PRO A 54 -30.16 0.02 -3.19
N GLN A 55 -30.78 0.78 -4.07
CA GLN A 55 -30.16 1.26 -5.33
C GLN A 55 -28.98 2.17 -5.05
N GLU A 56 -29.09 3.11 -4.09
CA GLU A 56 -28.00 4.00 -3.68
C GLU A 56 -26.87 3.22 -3.00
N ALA A 57 -27.17 2.25 -2.14
CA ALA A 57 -26.17 1.42 -1.50
C ALA A 57 -25.31 0.64 -2.51
N PHE A 58 -25.93 0.10 -3.56
CA PHE A 58 -25.21 -0.65 -4.60
C PHE A 58 -24.61 0.22 -5.71
N SER A 59 -25.06 1.47 -5.88
CA SER A 59 -24.58 2.37 -6.95
C SER A 59 -23.07 2.60 -6.89
N GLY A 60 -22.49 2.57 -5.67
CA GLY A 60 -21.05 2.73 -5.46
C GLY A 60 -20.19 1.70 -6.20
N PHE A 61 -20.67 0.46 -6.40
CA PHE A 61 -19.92 -0.58 -7.13
C PHE A 61 -19.76 -0.27 -8.61
N GLY A 62 -20.69 0.49 -9.20
CA GLY A 62 -20.61 0.94 -10.59
C GLY A 62 -19.96 2.31 -10.77
N SER A 63 -19.43 2.91 -9.71
CA SER A 63 -18.81 4.23 -9.78
C SER A 63 -17.52 4.22 -10.61
N VAL A 64 -17.25 5.33 -11.28
CA VAL A 64 -16.01 5.53 -12.04
C VAL A 64 -14.79 5.32 -11.15
N ALA A 65 -14.87 5.73 -9.87
CA ALA A 65 -13.80 5.54 -8.90
C ALA A 65 -13.46 4.05 -8.69
N VAL A 66 -14.44 3.17 -8.52
CA VAL A 66 -14.22 1.72 -8.35
C VAL A 66 -13.61 1.11 -9.60
N ILE A 67 -14.08 1.49 -10.78
CA ILE A 67 -13.52 0.99 -12.06
C ILE A 67 -12.06 1.43 -12.20
N MET A 68 -11.74 2.69 -11.90
CA MET A 68 -10.36 3.21 -11.97
C MET A 68 -9.44 2.51 -10.96
N VAL A 69 -9.88 2.30 -9.71
CA VAL A 69 -9.11 1.58 -8.70
C VAL A 69 -8.87 0.14 -9.12
N THR A 70 -9.85 -0.53 -9.70
CA THR A 70 -9.72 -1.90 -10.21
C THR A 70 -8.70 -1.95 -11.35
N ALA A 71 -8.76 -1.03 -12.31
CA ALA A 71 -7.79 -0.93 -13.41
C ALA A 71 -6.36 -0.69 -12.86
N MET A 72 -6.22 0.16 -11.85
CA MET A 72 -4.94 0.41 -11.19
C MET A 72 -4.37 -0.86 -10.51
N PHE A 73 -5.20 -1.69 -9.89
CA PHE A 73 -4.75 -2.95 -9.32
C PHE A 73 -4.28 -3.94 -10.40
N VAL A 74 -5.00 -4.03 -11.53
CA VAL A 74 -4.59 -4.86 -12.68
C VAL A 74 -3.25 -4.39 -13.22
N PHE A 75 -3.06 -3.08 -13.40
CA PHE A 75 -1.80 -2.50 -13.85
C PHE A 75 -0.65 -2.78 -12.86
N SER A 76 -0.89 -2.57 -11.56
CA SER A 76 0.09 -2.88 -10.51
C SER A 76 0.49 -4.35 -10.51
N ALA A 77 -0.48 -5.26 -10.64
CA ALA A 77 -0.22 -6.70 -10.73
C ALA A 77 0.60 -7.08 -11.98
N ALA A 78 0.35 -6.43 -13.11
CA ALA A 78 1.13 -6.63 -14.33
C ALA A 78 2.59 -6.17 -14.14
N MET A 79 2.81 -5.01 -13.54
CA MET A 79 4.15 -4.47 -13.25
C MET A 79 4.95 -5.38 -12.31
N VAL A 80 4.30 -5.94 -11.27
CA VAL A 80 4.93 -6.92 -10.37
C VAL A 80 5.28 -8.21 -11.12
N ARG A 81 4.33 -8.77 -11.87
CA ARG A 81 4.54 -10.04 -12.60
C ARG A 81 5.60 -9.96 -13.68
N THR A 82 5.76 -8.81 -14.33
CA THR A 82 6.79 -8.59 -15.36
C THR A 82 8.16 -8.29 -14.77
N GLY A 83 8.27 -7.96 -13.50
CA GLY A 83 9.50 -7.52 -12.85
C GLY A 83 10.07 -6.20 -13.41
N ALA A 84 9.25 -5.44 -14.16
CA ALA A 84 9.72 -4.23 -14.82
C ALA A 84 10.21 -3.17 -13.83
N ALA A 85 9.48 -3.00 -12.72
CA ALA A 85 9.86 -2.05 -11.69
C ALA A 85 11.15 -2.45 -10.97
N GLU A 86 11.32 -3.74 -10.65
CA GLU A 86 12.54 -4.28 -10.05
C GLU A 86 13.74 -4.14 -11.00
N MET A 87 13.56 -4.42 -12.27
CA MET A 87 14.63 -4.33 -13.27
C MET A 87 15.12 -2.89 -13.43
N ILE A 88 14.21 -1.92 -13.56
CA ILE A 88 14.55 -0.50 -13.70
C ILE A 88 15.15 0.02 -12.40
N GLY A 89 14.47 -0.20 -11.27
CA GLY A 89 14.95 0.23 -9.96
C GLY A 89 16.31 -0.37 -9.62
N GLY A 90 16.49 -1.67 -9.84
CA GLY A 90 17.75 -2.37 -9.57
C GLY A 90 18.93 -1.86 -10.38
N ARG A 91 18.73 -1.50 -11.65
CA ARG A 91 19.79 -0.88 -12.47
C ARG A 91 20.18 0.49 -11.96
N LEU A 92 19.19 1.34 -11.67
CA LEU A 92 19.41 2.70 -11.17
C LEU A 92 20.04 2.71 -9.79
N PHE A 93 19.58 1.85 -8.87
CA PHE A 93 20.11 1.78 -7.51
C PHE A 93 21.56 1.30 -7.51
N ARG A 94 21.90 0.27 -8.31
CA ARG A 94 23.30 -0.19 -8.44
C ARG A 94 24.21 0.87 -9.07
N ALA A 95 23.74 1.61 -10.05
CA ALA A 95 24.49 2.72 -10.65
C ALA A 95 24.80 3.84 -9.64
N CYS A 96 23.86 4.11 -8.71
CA CYS A 96 24.00 5.13 -7.67
C CYS A 96 24.68 4.62 -6.39
N ALA A 97 24.96 3.33 -6.26
CA ALA A 97 25.44 2.70 -5.02
C ALA A 97 26.87 3.10 -4.60
N HIS A 98 27.61 3.85 -5.46
CA HIS A 98 28.92 4.38 -5.13
C HIS A 98 28.86 5.56 -4.13
N ASN A 99 27.71 6.20 -3.96
CA ASN A 99 27.52 7.31 -3.04
C ASN A 99 26.20 7.11 -2.25
N GLU A 100 26.30 7.04 -0.90
CA GLU A 100 25.14 6.80 -0.04
C GLU A 100 24.02 7.84 -0.21
N LEU A 101 24.38 9.12 -0.36
CA LEU A 101 23.40 10.18 -0.53
C LEU A 101 22.70 10.06 -1.89
N LEU A 102 23.48 9.79 -2.94
CA LEU A 102 22.93 9.62 -4.29
C LEU A 102 22.00 8.41 -4.37
N LEU A 103 22.37 7.30 -3.71
CA LEU A 103 21.50 6.13 -3.61
C LEU A 103 20.19 6.42 -2.87
N GLN A 104 20.24 7.16 -1.76
CA GLN A 104 19.03 7.57 -1.02
C GLN A 104 18.11 8.42 -1.90
N ILE A 105 18.67 9.41 -2.60
CA ILE A 105 17.93 10.27 -3.54
C ILE A 105 17.36 9.43 -4.68
N ALA A 106 18.15 8.54 -5.27
CA ALA A 106 17.69 7.67 -6.34
C ALA A 106 16.53 6.77 -5.91
N VAL A 107 16.61 6.14 -4.74
CA VAL A 107 15.53 5.30 -4.20
C VAL A 107 14.27 6.14 -3.96
N LEU A 108 14.39 7.32 -3.36
CA LEU A 108 13.25 8.20 -3.10
C LEU A 108 12.59 8.68 -4.40
N VAL A 109 13.36 9.15 -5.37
CA VAL A 109 12.84 9.69 -6.64
C VAL A 109 12.24 8.59 -7.51
N VAL A 110 12.93 7.44 -7.61
CA VAL A 110 12.43 6.31 -8.41
C VAL A 110 11.15 5.73 -7.79
N ALA A 111 11.10 5.56 -6.47
CA ALA A 111 9.89 5.12 -5.80
C ALA A 111 8.74 6.10 -6.02
N ALA A 112 8.99 7.41 -5.96
CA ALA A 112 7.99 8.44 -6.24
C ALA A 112 7.49 8.37 -7.70
N ALA A 113 8.40 8.27 -8.66
CA ALA A 113 8.05 8.21 -10.08
C ALA A 113 7.16 7.00 -10.42
N PHE A 114 7.47 5.83 -9.88
CA PHE A 114 6.62 4.65 -10.07
C PHE A 114 5.29 4.76 -9.32
N SER A 115 5.28 5.36 -8.13
CA SER A 115 4.07 5.50 -7.33
C SER A 115 3.06 6.50 -7.91
N MET A 116 3.45 7.33 -8.87
CA MET A 116 2.50 8.15 -9.63
C MET A 116 1.45 7.30 -10.37
N PHE A 117 1.80 6.06 -10.75
CA PHE A 117 0.98 5.19 -11.59
C PHE A 117 0.63 3.86 -10.92
N ILE A 118 1.39 3.46 -9.91
CA ILE A 118 1.26 2.19 -9.20
C ILE A 118 0.97 2.49 -7.73
N ASN A 119 0.15 1.65 -7.11
CA ASN A 119 -0.16 1.80 -5.69
C ASN A 119 1.12 1.85 -4.83
N GLU A 120 1.18 2.80 -3.88
CA GLU A 120 2.32 3.05 -2.99
C GLU A 120 2.80 1.79 -2.26
N THR A 121 1.87 0.97 -1.75
CA THR A 121 2.19 -0.27 -1.04
C THR A 121 2.89 -1.28 -1.95
N THR A 122 2.41 -1.41 -3.19
CA THR A 122 3.00 -2.29 -4.18
C THR A 122 4.45 -1.89 -4.50
N ILE A 123 4.71 -0.59 -4.66
CA ILE A 123 6.07 -0.09 -4.95
C ILE A 123 7.03 -0.37 -3.80
N VAL A 124 6.61 -0.17 -2.55
CA VAL A 124 7.43 -0.48 -1.38
C VAL A 124 7.79 -1.98 -1.34
N LEU A 125 6.79 -2.85 -1.56
CA LEU A 125 7.00 -4.30 -1.57
C LEU A 125 7.95 -4.75 -2.70
N VAL A 126 7.83 -4.16 -3.89
CA VAL A 126 8.66 -4.47 -5.05
C VAL A 126 10.10 -3.98 -4.85
N PHE A 127 10.28 -2.79 -4.32
CA PHE A 127 11.63 -2.24 -4.14
C PHE A 127 12.35 -2.74 -2.88
N MET A 128 11.62 -3.28 -1.90
CA MET A 128 12.22 -3.80 -0.68
C MET A 128 13.32 -4.84 -0.94
N PRO A 129 13.10 -5.95 -1.69
CA PRO A 129 14.15 -6.93 -1.96
C PRO A 129 15.30 -6.36 -2.79
N VAL A 130 15.02 -5.43 -3.71
CA VAL A 130 16.03 -4.78 -4.53
C VAL A 130 16.96 -3.90 -3.68
N VAL A 131 16.37 -3.09 -2.80
CA VAL A 131 17.10 -2.22 -1.86
C VAL A 131 17.94 -3.06 -0.89
N LEU A 132 17.36 -4.13 -0.32
CA LEU A 132 18.08 -5.04 0.57
C LEU A 132 19.27 -5.69 -0.13
N GLY A 133 19.10 -6.15 -1.38
CA GLY A 133 20.18 -6.72 -2.18
C GLY A 133 21.34 -5.74 -2.38
N VAL A 134 21.05 -4.50 -2.79
CA VAL A 134 22.08 -3.47 -2.98
C VAL A 134 22.76 -3.11 -1.65
N CYS A 135 22.01 -3.01 -0.57
CA CYS A 135 22.55 -2.72 0.76
C CYS A 135 23.49 -3.85 1.23
N LYS A 136 23.15 -5.11 0.97
CA LYS A 136 23.96 -6.28 1.30
C LYS A 136 25.28 -6.28 0.49
N GLU A 137 25.20 -6.06 -0.82
CA GLU A 137 26.40 -5.97 -1.70
C GLU A 137 27.39 -4.88 -1.25
N ARG A 138 26.89 -3.81 -0.63
CA ARG A 138 27.69 -2.64 -0.25
C ARG A 138 27.92 -2.49 1.26
N ASN A 139 27.48 -3.43 2.09
CA ASN A 139 27.54 -3.37 3.54
C ASN A 139 26.88 -2.09 4.14
N LEU A 140 25.75 -1.66 3.56
CA LEU A 140 25.01 -0.47 3.97
C LEU A 140 23.84 -0.85 4.87
N SER A 141 23.49 0.01 5.83
CA SER A 141 22.33 -0.17 6.70
C SER A 141 21.01 0.05 5.89
N PRO A 142 20.13 -0.96 5.75
CA PRO A 142 18.95 -0.87 4.87
C PRO A 142 17.87 0.08 5.36
N SER A 143 17.75 0.34 6.66
CA SER A 143 16.67 1.14 7.25
C SER A 143 16.47 2.50 6.59
N ARG A 144 17.57 3.20 6.29
CA ARG A 144 17.51 4.53 5.66
C ARG A 144 16.98 4.47 4.24
N TYR A 145 17.37 3.46 3.48
CA TYR A 145 16.99 3.29 2.08
C TYR A 145 15.55 2.79 1.95
N LEU A 146 15.12 1.87 2.82
CA LEU A 146 13.74 1.41 2.89
C LEU A 146 12.79 2.55 3.28
N LEU A 147 13.23 3.42 4.18
CA LEU A 147 12.44 4.60 4.52
C LEU A 147 12.37 5.58 3.34
N CYS A 148 13.47 5.78 2.59
CA CYS A 148 13.43 6.56 1.35
C CYS A 148 12.44 5.97 0.33
N ALA A 149 12.38 4.64 0.19
CA ALA A 149 11.42 3.98 -0.68
C ALA A 149 9.97 4.23 -0.21
N ALA A 150 9.70 4.10 1.09
CA ALA A 150 8.38 4.32 1.68
C ALA A 150 7.94 5.79 1.53
N TYR A 151 8.80 6.75 1.87
CA TYR A 151 8.51 8.17 1.69
C TYR A 151 8.34 8.54 0.22
N GLY A 152 9.21 8.04 -0.65
CA GLY A 152 9.09 8.25 -2.10
C GLY A 152 7.76 7.73 -2.63
N ALA A 153 7.38 6.51 -2.27
CA ALA A 153 6.12 5.92 -2.69
C ALA A 153 4.90 6.70 -2.16
N ALA A 154 4.88 7.04 -0.87
CA ALA A 154 3.77 7.78 -0.26
C ALA A 154 3.60 9.19 -0.87
N LEU A 155 4.70 9.93 -1.05
CA LEU A 155 4.67 11.27 -1.63
C LEU A 155 4.43 11.24 -3.15
N GLY A 156 4.96 10.22 -3.85
CA GLY A 156 4.78 10.06 -5.29
C GLY A 156 3.35 9.73 -5.68
N GLY A 157 2.65 8.93 -4.89
CA GLY A 157 1.24 8.60 -5.13
C GLY A 157 0.31 9.81 -5.15
N GLN A 158 0.73 10.93 -4.59
CA GLN A 158 -0.07 12.16 -4.55
C GLN A 158 0.00 13.02 -5.82
N TRP A 159 0.93 12.72 -6.75
CA TRP A 159 1.17 13.55 -7.92
C TRP A 159 0.08 13.43 -8.99
N THR A 160 -0.58 12.30 -9.08
CA THR A 160 -1.60 12.04 -10.09
C THR A 160 -2.93 11.63 -9.46
N LEU A 161 -3.96 11.68 -10.26
CA LEU A 161 -5.30 11.24 -9.86
C LEU A 161 -5.32 9.76 -9.46
N ILE A 162 -4.55 8.89 -10.12
CA ILE A 162 -4.57 7.44 -9.93
C ILE A 162 -3.50 6.92 -8.95
N GLY A 163 -2.52 7.71 -8.57
CA GLY A 163 -1.43 7.26 -7.70
C GLY A 163 -1.90 6.85 -6.29
N THR A 164 -2.96 7.48 -5.79
CA THR A 164 -3.60 7.07 -4.52
C THR A 164 -5.13 7.02 -4.65
N ARG A 165 -5.73 6.05 -3.97
CA ARG A 165 -7.19 5.85 -3.95
C ARG A 165 -7.96 7.07 -3.45
N SER A 166 -7.40 7.80 -2.49
CA SER A 166 -8.02 9.00 -1.92
C SER A 166 -8.29 10.07 -2.97
N ASN A 167 -7.35 10.31 -3.90
CA ASN A 167 -7.51 11.30 -4.97
C ASN A 167 -8.68 10.93 -5.89
N ILE A 168 -8.80 9.63 -6.23
CA ILE A 168 -9.89 9.14 -7.09
C ILE A 168 -11.25 9.36 -6.40
N ILE A 169 -11.36 9.00 -5.11
CA ILE A 169 -12.60 9.15 -4.35
C ILE A 169 -13.00 10.63 -4.23
N VAL A 170 -12.05 11.51 -3.91
CA VAL A 170 -12.32 12.95 -3.81
C VAL A 170 -12.76 13.53 -5.14
N SER A 171 -12.10 13.14 -6.24
CA SER A 171 -12.48 13.57 -7.58
C SER A 171 -13.88 13.10 -7.98
N ASP A 172 -14.23 11.84 -7.66
CA ASP A 172 -15.56 11.28 -7.94
C ASP A 172 -16.66 12.00 -7.14
N LEU A 173 -16.44 12.23 -5.85
CA LEU A 173 -17.36 12.99 -4.99
C LEU A 173 -17.55 14.44 -5.48
N LEU A 174 -16.46 15.08 -5.90
CA LEU A 174 -16.55 16.44 -6.46
C LEU A 174 -17.35 16.43 -7.76
N ARG A 175 -17.09 15.47 -8.64
CA ARG A 175 -17.83 15.29 -9.90
C ARG A 175 -19.32 15.08 -9.68
N GLN A 176 -19.71 14.29 -8.70
CA GLN A 176 -21.11 14.07 -8.36
C GLN A 176 -21.81 15.34 -7.88
N ARG A 177 -21.09 16.25 -7.20
CA ARG A 177 -21.65 17.49 -6.64
C ARG A 177 -21.62 18.67 -7.59
N THR A 178 -20.56 18.81 -8.38
CA THR A 178 -20.30 20.00 -9.21
C THR A 178 -20.41 19.74 -10.72
N GLY A 179 -20.55 18.47 -11.11
CA GLY A 179 -20.51 18.06 -12.51
C GLY A 179 -19.09 17.97 -13.10
N GLN A 180 -18.07 18.45 -12.37
CA GLN A 180 -16.67 18.47 -12.81
C GLN A 180 -15.79 17.71 -11.81
N GLY A 181 -14.99 16.75 -12.31
CA GLY A 181 -13.97 16.07 -11.51
C GLY A 181 -12.63 16.80 -11.57
N ILE A 182 -11.68 16.34 -10.77
CA ILE A 182 -10.30 16.82 -10.75
C ILE A 182 -9.57 16.22 -11.94
N GLY A 183 -8.77 17.00 -12.65
CA GLY A 183 -7.95 16.55 -13.77
C GLY A 183 -6.81 15.63 -13.31
N PHE A 184 -6.24 14.87 -14.25
CA PHE A 184 -5.25 13.84 -13.95
C PHE A 184 -4.00 14.39 -13.24
N PHE A 185 -3.54 15.58 -13.62
CA PHE A 185 -2.33 16.25 -13.09
C PHE A 185 -2.62 17.49 -12.23
N ASP A 186 -3.88 17.74 -11.86
CA ASP A 186 -4.23 18.93 -11.07
C ASP A 186 -3.61 18.91 -9.67
N PHE A 187 -3.33 17.72 -9.15
CA PHE A 187 -2.63 17.54 -7.87
C PHE A 187 -1.12 17.81 -7.96
N THR A 188 -0.52 17.73 -9.16
CA THR A 188 0.93 17.77 -9.37
C THR A 188 1.61 19.02 -8.80
N PRO A 189 1.11 20.25 -8.97
CA PRO A 189 1.78 21.45 -8.45
C PRO A 189 1.88 21.45 -6.91
N ILE A 190 0.79 21.03 -6.25
CA ILE A 190 0.74 20.95 -4.78
C ILE A 190 1.63 19.82 -4.31
N ALA A 191 1.49 18.62 -4.91
CA ALA A 191 2.27 17.45 -4.56
C ALA A 191 3.78 17.68 -4.76
N ALA A 192 4.19 18.37 -5.84
CA ALA A 192 5.59 18.73 -6.07
C ALA A 192 6.15 19.63 -4.96
N THR A 193 5.38 20.62 -4.52
CA THR A 193 5.79 21.50 -3.42
C THR A 193 5.95 20.72 -2.11
N VAL A 194 4.98 19.86 -1.79
CA VAL A 194 5.03 18.99 -0.61
C VAL A 194 6.21 18.03 -0.70
N PHE A 195 6.40 17.39 -1.86
CA PHE A 195 7.53 16.46 -2.08
C PHE A 195 8.87 17.14 -1.83
N LEU A 196 9.10 18.32 -2.41
CA LEU A 196 10.35 19.07 -2.22
C LEU A 196 10.55 19.48 -0.76
N GLY A 197 9.51 19.97 -0.09
CA GLY A 197 9.57 20.30 1.34
C GLY A 197 9.89 19.09 2.22
N CYS A 198 9.19 17.99 2.02
CA CYS A 198 9.39 16.74 2.77
C CYS A 198 10.76 16.10 2.47
N ALA A 199 11.20 16.08 1.22
CA ALA A 199 12.51 15.57 0.84
C ALA A 199 13.63 16.42 1.47
N THR A 200 13.52 17.76 1.40
CA THR A 200 14.47 18.67 2.04
C THR A 200 14.54 18.43 3.55
N TYR A 201 13.39 18.37 4.22
CA TYR A 201 13.34 18.07 5.65
C TYR A 201 13.97 16.71 5.96
N PHE A 202 13.66 15.66 5.19
CA PHE A 202 14.22 14.33 5.39
C PHE A 202 15.74 14.33 5.28
N PHE A 203 16.32 14.96 4.25
CA PHE A 203 17.77 14.98 4.05
C PHE A 203 18.51 15.88 5.03
N LEU A 204 17.93 16.99 5.48
CA LEU A 204 18.57 17.91 6.42
C LEU A 204 18.44 17.45 7.89
N VAL A 205 17.27 16.97 8.27
CA VAL A 205 16.90 16.68 9.66
C VAL A 205 16.65 15.19 9.89
N GLY A 206 15.72 14.61 9.14
CA GLY A 206 15.19 13.27 9.35
C GLY A 206 16.25 12.19 9.37
N ARG A 207 17.21 12.25 8.46
CA ARG A 207 18.26 11.24 8.34
C ARG A 207 19.19 11.17 9.59
N ARG A 208 19.22 12.21 10.44
CA ARG A 208 20.03 12.22 11.67
C ARG A 208 19.41 11.40 12.80
N PHE A 209 18.10 11.23 12.79
CA PHE A 209 17.36 10.53 13.83
C PHE A 209 17.13 9.04 13.51
N LEU A 210 17.51 8.59 12.32
CA LEU A 210 17.29 7.21 11.90
C LEU A 210 18.32 6.25 12.51
N PRO A 211 17.88 5.21 13.20
CA PRO A 211 18.75 4.16 13.70
C PRO A 211 19.42 3.41 12.53
N LYS A 212 20.65 2.97 12.78
CA LYS A 212 21.35 2.07 11.87
C LYS A 212 20.97 0.63 12.25
N ALA A 213 20.00 0.04 11.54
CA ALA A 213 19.73 -1.38 11.69
C ALA A 213 20.73 -2.19 10.85
N GLU A 214 21.25 -3.28 11.40
CA GLU A 214 22.13 -4.21 10.70
C GLU A 214 21.30 -5.10 9.77
N VAL A 215 21.87 -5.44 8.60
CA VAL A 215 21.22 -6.35 7.61
C VAL A 215 20.90 -7.70 8.25
N GLN A 216 21.78 -8.21 9.11
CA GLN A 216 21.63 -9.50 9.75
C GLN A 216 20.41 -9.58 10.68
N SER A 217 20.05 -8.49 11.39
CA SER A 217 18.87 -8.47 12.25
C SER A 217 17.56 -8.52 11.44
N LEU A 218 17.54 -7.86 10.30
CA LEU A 218 16.39 -7.89 9.39
C LEU A 218 16.22 -9.23 8.67
N GLU A 219 17.34 -9.86 8.24
CA GLU A 219 17.31 -11.21 7.66
C GLU A 219 16.87 -12.26 8.70
N GLN A 220 17.25 -12.10 9.97
CA GLN A 220 16.79 -12.99 11.04
C GLN A 220 15.31 -12.82 11.37
N GLU A 221 14.76 -11.62 11.31
CA GLU A 221 13.34 -11.37 11.51
C GLU A 221 12.51 -11.87 10.31
N LEU A 222 12.93 -11.57 9.10
CA LEU A 222 12.28 -12.05 7.87
C LEU A 222 12.43 -13.58 7.72
N GLY A 223 13.57 -14.14 8.08
CA GLY A 223 13.82 -15.59 8.04
C GLY A 223 12.96 -16.39 9.02
N LYS A 224 12.55 -15.79 10.12
CA LYS A 224 11.64 -16.44 11.08
C LYS A 224 10.21 -16.60 10.53
N GLU A 225 9.78 -15.71 9.64
CA GLU A 225 8.45 -15.79 9.01
C GLU A 225 8.39 -16.79 7.83
N TYR A 226 9.55 -17.21 7.29
CA TYR A 226 9.64 -18.11 6.15
C TYR A 226 10.18 -19.51 6.51
N LEU A 227 10.14 -19.91 7.79
CA LEU A 227 10.36 -21.29 8.17
C LEU A 227 9.21 -22.14 7.61
N THR A 228 9.48 -22.83 6.51
CA THR A 228 8.55 -23.83 5.94
C THR A 228 8.88 -25.18 6.53
N GLU A 229 7.95 -25.75 7.27
CA GLU A 229 8.03 -27.15 7.69
C GLU A 229 7.66 -28.03 6.50
N VAL A 230 8.59 -28.86 6.06
CA VAL A 230 8.34 -29.85 5.01
C VAL A 230 8.15 -31.22 5.70
N MET A 231 6.97 -31.79 5.55
CA MET A 231 6.67 -33.12 6.06
C MET A 231 7.20 -34.17 5.07
N VAL A 232 8.22 -34.90 5.47
CA VAL A 232 8.75 -36.02 4.67
C VAL A 232 7.80 -37.21 4.85
N THR A 233 7.09 -37.56 3.78
CA THR A 233 6.21 -38.75 3.81
C THR A 233 7.04 -40.02 3.73
N PRO A 234 6.57 -41.15 4.32
CA PRO A 234 7.32 -42.43 4.33
C PRO A 234 7.72 -42.96 2.93
N GLN A 235 7.07 -42.46 1.89
CA GLN A 235 7.31 -42.85 0.48
C GLN A 235 8.22 -41.88 -0.25
N SER A 236 8.73 -40.84 0.42
CA SER A 236 9.62 -39.85 -0.21
C SER A 236 10.98 -40.46 -0.47
N ALA A 237 11.55 -40.15 -1.64
CA ALA A 237 12.93 -40.56 -1.99
C ALA A 237 14.01 -39.96 -1.08
N THR A 238 13.61 -39.05 -0.17
CA THR A 238 14.49 -38.35 0.78
C THR A 238 14.59 -39.04 2.12
N VAL A 239 13.82 -40.12 2.34
CA VAL A 239 13.82 -40.88 3.59
C VAL A 239 15.16 -41.62 3.77
N GLY A 240 15.84 -41.35 4.89
CA GLY A 240 17.13 -41.97 5.22
C GLY A 240 18.35 -41.18 4.72
N LEU A 241 18.17 -40.07 4.03
CA LEU A 241 19.25 -39.18 3.62
C LEU A 241 19.52 -38.09 4.70
N THR A 242 20.78 -37.73 4.88
CA THR A 242 21.14 -36.57 5.72
C THR A 242 20.92 -35.27 5.00
N LEU A 243 20.75 -34.16 5.75
CA LEU A 243 20.55 -32.83 5.16
C LEU A 243 21.65 -32.44 4.17
N ASP A 244 22.90 -32.81 4.40
CA ASP A 244 24.04 -32.58 3.51
C ASP A 244 23.94 -33.37 2.18
N GLN A 245 23.26 -34.50 2.18
CA GLN A 245 23.04 -35.36 1.00
C GLN A 245 21.88 -34.83 0.13
N LEU A 246 21.02 -34.00 0.68
CA LEU A 246 19.83 -33.50 -0.01
C LEU A 246 20.11 -32.30 -0.95
N ASP A 247 21.32 -31.75 -0.96
CA ASP A 247 21.79 -30.64 -1.83
C ASP A 247 20.80 -29.45 -1.98
N TRP A 248 20.00 -29.21 -0.93
CA TRP A 248 18.94 -28.18 -0.92
C TRP A 248 19.52 -26.76 -0.93
N ALA A 249 20.79 -26.60 -0.61
CA ALA A 249 21.47 -25.30 -0.57
C ALA A 249 21.98 -24.81 -1.93
N LYS A 250 21.83 -25.59 -3.02
CA LYS A 250 22.38 -25.27 -4.34
C LYS A 250 21.35 -24.95 -5.44
N ARG A 251 20.07 -24.80 -5.09
CA ARG A 251 19.06 -24.37 -6.07
C ARG A 251 18.44 -23.03 -5.74
#